data_4d16c83eeef850144e0bfc5f476f6370
#
_entry.id   4d16c83eeef850144e0bfc5f476f6370
#
_cell.length_a   1.000
_cell.length_b   1.000
_cell.length_c   1.000
_cell.angle_alpha   90.00
_cell.angle_beta   90.00
_cell.angle_gamma   90.00
#
_symmetry.space_group_name_H-M   'P 1'
#
loop_
_entity.id
_entity.type
_entity.pdbx_description
1 polymer ?
#
loop_
_entity_poly.entity_id
_entity_poly.type
_entity_poly.pdbx_seq_one_letter_code
_entity_poly.pdbx_strand_id
1 'polypeptide(L)'
;MKINFRLLAATNRDLGQVVNDRLFRSDLYYRLNVFPIRVPPLRERREDIPLLVEHFVRKCAIRMNKSITSIPTKTMESLKQWDWPGNIRELENFLERSVILSHGSVLQSPLKELEAASERGGDETLEAIEREHIVRALQLSYGRLSGTNGAAERLGMNRTTLQSKLKRLGIDPEKYRE
;
A
#
# COMPACT_ATOMS: atom_id res chain seq x y z
N MET A 1 -19.81 -42.30 -11.33
CA MET A 1 -18.78 -42.44 -10.28
C MET A 1 -19.11 -41.49 -9.16
N LYS A 2 -19.32 -41.97 -7.92
CA LYS A 2 -19.55 -41.10 -6.75
C LYS A 2 -18.19 -40.76 -6.15
N ILE A 3 -17.81 -39.49 -6.17
CA ILE A 3 -16.55 -39.02 -5.59
C ILE A 3 -16.88 -38.35 -4.25
N ASN A 4 -16.23 -38.77 -3.18
CA ASN A 4 -16.34 -38.12 -1.88
C ASN A 4 -15.16 -37.13 -1.73
N PHE A 5 -15.44 -35.82 -1.68
CA PHE A 5 -14.41 -34.78 -1.55
C PHE A 5 -14.90 -33.67 -0.63
N ARG A 6 -13.96 -32.98 0.01
CA ARG A 6 -14.21 -31.75 0.79
C ARG A 6 -13.78 -30.54 -0.04
N LEU A 7 -14.72 -29.63 -0.30
CA LEU A 7 -14.46 -28.39 -1.02
C LEU A 7 -14.11 -27.28 -0.02
N LEU A 8 -12.98 -26.61 -0.26
CA LEU A 8 -12.57 -25.38 0.42
C LEU A 8 -12.40 -24.30 -0.64
N ALA A 9 -13.13 -23.20 -0.49
CA ALA A 9 -13.02 -22.04 -1.37
C ALA A 9 -12.56 -20.83 -0.55
N ALA A 10 -11.74 -19.96 -1.16
CA ALA A 10 -11.28 -18.73 -0.52
C ALA A 10 -11.36 -17.56 -1.50
N THR A 11 -11.70 -16.39 -0.99
CA THR A 11 -11.75 -15.14 -1.73
C THR A 11 -11.46 -13.97 -0.79
N ASN A 12 -10.92 -12.89 -1.33
CA ASN A 12 -10.76 -11.61 -0.65
C ASN A 12 -11.88 -10.60 -1.00
N ARG A 13 -12.84 -11.01 -1.83
CA ARG A 13 -13.97 -10.17 -2.25
C ARG A 13 -15.19 -10.47 -1.39
N ASP A 14 -16.00 -9.44 -1.15
CA ASP A 14 -17.34 -9.63 -0.60
C ASP A 14 -18.25 -10.27 -1.65
N LEU A 15 -18.43 -11.59 -1.55
CA LEU A 15 -19.24 -12.35 -2.51
C LEU A 15 -20.72 -11.93 -2.46
N GLY A 16 -21.24 -11.46 -1.32
CA GLY A 16 -22.60 -10.96 -1.23
C GLY A 16 -22.82 -9.74 -2.13
N GLN A 17 -21.88 -8.80 -2.08
CA GLN A 17 -21.91 -7.62 -2.95
C GLN A 17 -21.72 -8.01 -4.42
N VAL A 18 -20.78 -8.90 -4.72
CA VAL A 18 -20.52 -9.37 -6.10
C VAL A 18 -21.74 -10.07 -6.71
N VAL A 19 -22.56 -10.76 -5.90
CA VAL A 19 -23.85 -11.35 -6.31
C VAL A 19 -24.87 -10.26 -6.61
N ASN A 20 -24.99 -9.25 -5.73
CA ASN A 20 -25.89 -8.10 -5.94
C ASN A 20 -25.55 -7.34 -7.22
N ASP A 21 -24.26 -7.21 -7.53
CA ASP A 21 -23.73 -6.59 -8.75
C ASP A 21 -23.87 -7.49 -10.00
N ARG A 22 -24.48 -8.67 -9.87
CA ARG A 22 -24.66 -9.69 -10.93
C ARG A 22 -23.34 -10.19 -11.54
N LEU A 23 -22.22 -10.03 -10.85
CA LEU A 23 -20.89 -10.48 -11.28
C LEU A 23 -20.56 -11.90 -10.79
N PHE A 24 -21.45 -12.49 -9.97
CA PHE A 24 -21.35 -13.88 -9.48
C PHE A 24 -22.72 -14.52 -9.40
N ARG A 25 -22.80 -15.79 -9.76
CA ARG A 25 -24.07 -16.53 -9.77
C ARG A 25 -24.56 -16.77 -8.34
N SER A 26 -25.81 -16.43 -8.07
CA SER A 26 -26.43 -16.62 -6.76
C SER A 26 -26.54 -18.08 -6.34
N ASP A 27 -26.86 -18.99 -7.28
CA ASP A 27 -26.95 -20.42 -7.00
C ASP A 27 -25.59 -21.01 -6.53
N LEU A 28 -24.51 -20.58 -7.13
CA LEU A 28 -23.16 -20.99 -6.76
C LEU A 28 -22.76 -20.38 -5.41
N TYR A 29 -23.11 -19.11 -5.16
CA TYR A 29 -22.89 -18.48 -3.85
C TYR A 29 -23.49 -19.28 -2.71
N TYR A 30 -24.79 -19.63 -2.79
CA TYR A 30 -25.43 -20.40 -1.74
C TYR A 30 -24.87 -21.82 -1.55
N ARG A 31 -24.35 -22.43 -2.60
CA ARG A 31 -23.67 -23.74 -2.49
C ARG A 31 -22.29 -23.65 -1.81
N LEU A 32 -21.56 -22.57 -2.01
CA LEU A 32 -20.24 -22.35 -1.41
C LEU A 32 -20.32 -21.79 0.00
N ASN A 33 -21.26 -20.90 0.27
CA ASN A 33 -21.39 -20.15 1.54
C ASN A 33 -22.17 -20.92 2.63
N VAL A 34 -21.93 -22.24 2.74
CA VAL A 34 -22.58 -23.07 3.75
C VAL A 34 -21.98 -22.85 5.14
N PHE A 35 -20.67 -22.69 5.21
CA PHE A 35 -19.94 -22.42 6.45
C PHE A 35 -18.84 -21.36 6.21
N PRO A 36 -19.20 -20.08 6.24
CA PRO A 36 -18.25 -19.02 6.02
C PRO A 36 -17.32 -18.81 7.22
N ILE A 37 -16.03 -18.72 6.95
CA ILE A 37 -15.01 -18.36 7.95
C ILE A 37 -14.42 -17.02 7.51
N ARG A 38 -14.64 -15.97 8.31
CA ARG A 38 -14.02 -14.67 8.11
C ARG A 38 -12.65 -14.63 8.78
N VAL A 39 -11.61 -14.41 8.00
CA VAL A 39 -10.27 -14.14 8.51
C VAL A 39 -10.10 -12.61 8.63
N PRO A 40 -9.95 -12.07 9.86
CA PRO A 40 -9.79 -10.63 10.02
C PRO A 40 -8.46 -10.16 9.41
N PRO A 41 -8.42 -8.95 8.82
CA PRO A 41 -7.18 -8.35 8.34
C PRO A 41 -6.26 -7.98 9.51
N LEU A 42 -4.96 -7.79 9.22
CA LEU A 42 -3.94 -7.57 10.25
C LEU A 42 -4.19 -6.30 11.09
N ARG A 43 -4.78 -5.26 10.50
CA ARG A 43 -5.18 -4.03 11.21
C ARG A 43 -6.24 -4.25 12.31
N GLU A 44 -7.03 -5.33 12.24
CA GLU A 44 -8.03 -5.71 13.24
C GLU A 44 -7.45 -6.60 14.35
N ARG A 45 -6.17 -7.03 14.23
CA ARG A 45 -5.47 -7.89 15.19
C ARG A 45 -4.03 -7.42 15.42
N ARG A 46 -3.89 -6.15 15.77
CA ARG A 46 -2.58 -5.49 15.94
C ARG A 46 -1.73 -6.09 17.07
N GLU A 47 -2.38 -6.76 18.03
CA GLU A 47 -1.72 -7.51 19.09
C GLU A 47 -0.90 -8.71 18.58
N ASP A 48 -1.24 -9.28 17.43
CA ASP A 48 -0.49 -10.38 16.84
C ASP A 48 0.81 -9.91 16.16
N ILE A 49 0.91 -8.60 15.83
CA ILE A 49 2.04 -8.05 15.07
C ILE A 49 3.39 -8.35 15.75
N PRO A 50 3.59 -8.15 17.07
CA PRO A 50 4.88 -8.44 17.69
C PRO A 50 5.34 -9.89 17.50
N LEU A 51 4.44 -10.86 17.70
CA LEU A 51 4.74 -12.28 17.53
C LEU A 51 5.08 -12.62 16.06
N LEU A 52 4.33 -12.04 15.12
CA LEU A 52 4.60 -12.21 13.69
C LEU A 52 5.94 -11.58 13.30
N VAL A 53 6.28 -10.41 13.83
CA VAL A 53 7.55 -9.73 13.58
C VAL A 53 8.71 -10.59 14.08
N GLU A 54 8.67 -11.07 15.32
CA GLU A 54 9.70 -11.94 15.87
C GLU A 54 9.86 -13.22 15.04
N HIS A 55 8.74 -13.84 14.67
CA HIS A 55 8.75 -15.05 13.85
C HIS A 55 9.40 -14.82 12.48
N PHE A 56 8.98 -13.78 11.74
CA PHE A 56 9.51 -13.52 10.40
C PHE A 56 10.96 -13.03 10.43
N VAL A 57 11.34 -12.17 11.38
CA VAL A 57 12.73 -11.74 11.55
C VAL A 57 13.63 -12.94 11.80
N ARG A 58 13.26 -13.84 12.73
CA ARG A 58 14.01 -15.08 13.01
C ARG A 58 14.11 -15.96 11.77
N LYS A 59 12.99 -16.22 11.09
CA LYS A 59 12.93 -17.02 9.86
C LYS A 59 13.86 -16.47 8.77
N CYS A 60 13.80 -15.14 8.53
CA CYS A 60 14.62 -14.48 7.53
C CYS A 60 16.09 -14.44 7.93
N ALA A 61 16.41 -14.17 9.19
CA ALA A 61 17.78 -14.14 9.71
C ALA A 61 18.47 -15.49 9.54
N ILE A 62 17.82 -16.60 9.90
CA ILE A 62 18.33 -17.96 9.69
C ILE A 62 18.60 -18.20 8.20
N ARG A 63 17.64 -17.88 7.32
CA ARG A 63 17.78 -18.09 5.87
C ARG A 63 18.94 -17.31 5.27
N MET A 64 19.23 -16.12 5.82
CA MET A 64 20.29 -15.22 5.33
C MET A 64 21.60 -15.33 6.12
N ASN A 65 21.70 -16.30 7.03
CA ASN A 65 22.86 -16.47 7.92
C ASN A 65 23.23 -15.19 8.67
N LYS A 66 22.22 -14.48 9.19
CA LYS A 66 22.36 -13.26 9.99
C LYS A 66 21.95 -13.52 11.44
N SER A 67 22.52 -12.77 12.38
CA SER A 67 22.21 -12.86 13.81
C SER A 67 21.50 -11.58 14.27
N ILE A 68 20.19 -11.50 14.04
CA ILE A 68 19.37 -10.39 14.53
C ILE A 68 18.83 -10.79 15.91
N THR A 69 19.24 -10.08 16.96
CA THR A 69 18.85 -10.37 18.35
C THR A 69 17.98 -9.29 18.98
N SER A 70 17.90 -8.10 18.36
CA SER A 70 17.15 -6.98 18.90
C SER A 70 16.34 -6.26 17.82
N ILE A 71 15.09 -5.93 18.19
CA ILE A 71 14.17 -5.11 17.39
C ILE A 71 13.93 -3.84 18.18
N PRO A 72 14.29 -2.64 17.67
CA PRO A 72 14.09 -1.38 18.38
C PRO A 72 12.60 -1.14 18.72
N THR A 73 12.33 -0.63 19.93
CA THR A 73 10.95 -0.37 20.39
C THR A 73 10.21 0.58 19.46
N LYS A 74 10.88 1.64 18.97
CA LYS A 74 10.30 2.57 18.00
C LYS A 74 9.88 1.87 16.72
N THR A 75 10.69 0.93 16.22
CA THR A 75 10.34 0.11 15.04
C THR A 75 9.09 -0.72 15.31
N MET A 76 9.03 -1.40 16.45
CA MET A 76 7.87 -2.22 16.83
C MET A 76 6.59 -1.39 16.94
N GLU A 77 6.67 -0.18 17.52
CA GLU A 77 5.54 0.73 17.62
C GLU A 77 5.04 1.18 16.24
N SER A 78 5.94 1.57 15.35
CA SER A 78 5.58 1.96 13.98
C SER A 78 4.94 0.81 13.22
N LEU A 79 5.45 -0.43 13.37
CA LEU A 79 4.88 -1.62 12.75
C LEU A 79 3.46 -1.92 13.27
N LYS A 80 3.18 -1.69 14.55
CA LYS A 80 1.84 -1.84 15.13
C LYS A 80 0.84 -0.81 14.64
N GLN A 81 1.31 0.41 14.34
CA GLN A 81 0.45 1.51 13.91
C GLN A 81 0.07 1.42 12.43
N TRP A 82 0.90 0.78 11.62
CA TRP A 82 0.65 0.64 10.19
C TRP A 82 -0.54 -0.27 9.90
N ASP A 83 -1.34 0.06 8.87
CA ASP A 83 -2.60 -0.64 8.57
C ASP A 83 -2.43 -1.93 7.75
N TRP A 84 -1.25 -2.17 7.20
CA TRP A 84 -0.92 -3.38 6.46
C TRP A 84 -1.97 -3.75 5.39
N PRO A 85 -2.18 -2.92 4.36
CA PRO A 85 -3.16 -3.22 3.30
C PRO A 85 -2.89 -4.57 2.62
N GLY A 86 -1.63 -4.98 2.47
CA GLY A 86 -1.21 -6.29 1.99
C GLY A 86 -1.15 -7.36 3.09
N ASN A 87 -1.64 -7.05 4.30
CA ASN A 87 -1.71 -7.96 5.44
C ASN A 87 -0.35 -8.62 5.77
N ILE A 88 -0.38 -9.92 6.11
CA ILE A 88 0.81 -10.68 6.52
C ILE A 88 1.87 -10.74 5.40
N ARG A 89 1.47 -10.77 4.12
CA ARG A 89 2.43 -10.80 3.00
C ARG A 89 3.24 -9.49 2.90
N GLU A 90 2.59 -8.36 3.11
CA GLU A 90 3.28 -7.07 3.15
C GLU A 90 4.24 -6.98 4.34
N LEU A 91 3.78 -7.39 5.53
CA LEU A 91 4.61 -7.44 6.73
C LEU A 91 5.83 -8.35 6.52
N GLU A 92 5.65 -9.57 5.99
CA GLU A 92 6.76 -10.51 5.72
C GLU A 92 7.79 -9.90 4.75
N ASN A 93 7.33 -9.31 3.63
CA ASN A 93 8.20 -8.66 2.66
C ASN A 93 8.93 -7.44 3.24
N PHE A 94 8.27 -6.64 4.08
CA PHE A 94 8.90 -5.51 4.75
C PHE A 94 9.99 -5.97 5.71
N LEU A 95 9.72 -7.01 6.51
CA LEU A 95 10.70 -7.57 7.44
C LEU A 95 11.86 -8.27 6.74
N GLU A 96 11.60 -8.93 5.63
CA GLU A 96 12.68 -9.51 4.80
C GLU A 96 13.65 -8.43 4.32
N ARG A 97 13.14 -7.30 3.78
CA ARG A 97 13.98 -6.15 3.41
C ARG A 97 14.71 -5.56 4.62
N SER A 98 14.04 -5.46 5.77
CA SER A 98 14.66 -4.97 7.00
C SER A 98 15.84 -5.85 7.42
N VAL A 99 15.71 -7.17 7.35
CA VAL A 99 16.80 -8.11 7.65
C VAL A 99 17.93 -7.98 6.63
N ILE A 100 17.63 -7.81 5.33
CA ILE A 100 18.65 -7.58 4.29
C ILE A 100 19.49 -6.34 4.60
N LEU A 101 18.83 -5.24 4.97
CA LEU A 101 19.47 -3.95 5.26
C LEU A 101 20.23 -3.94 6.60
N SER A 102 19.92 -4.87 7.50
CA SER A 102 20.55 -4.92 8.83
C SER A 102 22.01 -5.32 8.74
N HIS A 103 22.88 -4.52 9.35
CA HIS A 103 24.29 -4.80 9.57
C HIS A 103 24.52 -4.99 11.07
N GLY A 104 24.77 -6.23 11.49
CA GLY A 104 24.96 -6.58 12.92
C GLY A 104 23.70 -7.18 13.57
N SER A 105 23.55 -7.02 14.88
CA SER A 105 22.55 -7.72 15.68
C SER A 105 21.23 -6.98 15.90
N VAL A 106 21.14 -5.72 15.46
CA VAL A 106 19.94 -4.87 15.62
C VAL A 106 19.22 -4.77 14.27
N LEU A 107 17.90 -4.99 14.29
CA LEU A 107 17.07 -4.84 13.09
C LEU A 107 17.05 -3.38 12.62
N GLN A 108 17.48 -3.15 11.38
CA GLN A 108 17.38 -1.85 10.70
C GLN A 108 16.18 -1.90 9.76
N SER A 109 15.19 -1.06 10.01
CA SER A 109 13.98 -1.05 9.19
C SER A 109 13.85 0.24 8.38
N PRO A 110 13.42 0.15 7.13
CA PRO A 110 13.17 1.31 6.27
C PRO A 110 11.84 1.98 6.65
N LEU A 111 11.70 2.46 7.91
CA LEU A 111 10.45 3.09 8.40
C LEU A 111 9.99 4.26 7.54
N LYS A 112 10.92 4.98 6.92
CA LYS A 112 10.60 6.06 5.97
C LYS A 112 9.76 5.58 4.78
N GLU A 113 9.86 4.30 4.40
CA GLU A 113 9.00 3.72 3.35
C GLU A 113 7.55 3.58 3.83
N LEU A 114 7.34 3.25 5.12
CA LEU A 114 6.01 3.21 5.72
C LEU A 114 5.43 4.62 5.87
N GLU A 115 6.24 5.58 6.34
CA GLU A 115 5.83 6.98 6.45
C GLU A 115 5.47 7.55 5.07
N ALA A 116 6.30 7.35 4.06
CA ALA A 116 6.03 7.77 2.69
C ALA A 116 4.83 7.04 2.05
N ALA A 117 4.55 5.81 2.44
CA ALA A 117 3.37 5.07 2.00
C ALA A 117 2.11 5.51 2.77
N SER A 118 2.24 5.96 4.03
CA SER A 118 1.14 6.56 4.81
C SER A 118 0.70 7.90 4.21
N GLU A 119 1.65 8.71 3.79
CA GLU A 119 1.36 9.96 3.09
C GLU A 119 0.66 9.72 1.73
N ARG A 120 0.88 8.56 1.11
CA ARG A 120 0.21 8.13 -0.14
C ARG A 120 -1.11 7.39 0.08
N GLY A 121 -1.34 6.84 1.27
CA GLY A 121 -2.52 6.00 1.59
C GLY A 121 -3.68 6.72 2.28
N GLY A 122 -3.55 8.00 2.59
CA GLY A 122 -4.68 8.83 3.03
C GLY A 122 -5.52 9.21 1.82
N ASP A 123 -6.78 8.75 1.75
CA ASP A 123 -7.84 9.13 0.80
C ASP A 123 -7.35 9.85 -0.48
N GLU A 124 -6.47 9.18 -1.25
CA GLU A 124 -6.04 9.71 -2.54
C GLU A 124 -7.22 9.60 -3.51
N THR A 125 -8.10 10.57 -3.44
CA THR A 125 -9.02 10.82 -4.56
C THR A 125 -8.18 11.03 -5.81
N LEU A 126 -8.66 10.60 -6.96
CA LEU A 126 -8.00 10.85 -8.25
C LEU A 126 -7.58 12.33 -8.38
N GLU A 127 -8.32 13.22 -7.75
CA GLU A 127 -8.08 14.66 -7.70
C GLU A 127 -6.88 15.04 -6.82
N ALA A 128 -6.63 14.34 -5.71
CA ALA A 128 -5.46 14.55 -4.85
C ALA A 128 -4.18 14.08 -5.54
N ILE A 129 -4.21 12.92 -6.18
CA ILE A 129 -3.08 12.39 -6.99
C ILE A 129 -2.78 13.35 -8.16
N GLU A 130 -3.82 13.78 -8.87
CA GLU A 130 -3.69 14.74 -9.97
C GLU A 130 -3.06 16.05 -9.49
N ARG A 131 -3.50 16.56 -8.33
CA ARG A 131 -2.95 17.77 -7.71
C ARG A 131 -1.47 17.61 -7.38
N GLU A 132 -1.07 16.52 -6.74
CA GLU A 132 0.33 16.27 -6.38
C GLU A 132 1.24 16.20 -7.62
N HIS A 133 0.81 15.46 -8.65
CA HIS A 133 1.54 15.35 -9.91
C HIS A 133 1.72 16.70 -10.61
N ILE A 134 0.67 17.54 -10.61
CA ILE A 134 0.72 18.88 -11.20
C ILE A 134 1.67 19.78 -10.40
N VAL A 135 1.59 19.79 -9.07
CA VAL A 135 2.46 20.58 -8.19
C VAL A 135 3.91 20.18 -8.39
N ARG A 136 4.21 18.88 -8.41
CA ARG A 136 5.56 18.37 -8.66
C ARG A 136 6.11 18.77 -10.02
N ALA A 137 5.29 18.73 -11.07
CA ALA A 137 5.69 19.19 -12.40
C ALA A 137 5.97 20.69 -12.44
N LEU A 138 5.18 21.51 -11.72
CA LEU A 138 5.40 22.96 -11.59
C LEU A 138 6.70 23.27 -10.84
N GLN A 139 7.00 22.60 -9.75
CA GLN A 139 8.25 22.74 -9.02
C GLN A 139 9.46 22.44 -9.92
N LEU A 140 9.44 21.32 -10.64
CA LEU A 140 10.51 20.91 -11.55
C LEU A 140 10.65 21.79 -12.81
N SER A 141 9.63 22.58 -13.14
CA SER A 141 9.61 23.51 -14.27
C SER A 141 9.72 24.97 -13.85
N TYR A 142 9.94 25.25 -12.55
CA TYR A 142 10.00 26.60 -11.99
C TYR A 142 8.78 27.45 -12.40
N GLY A 143 7.57 26.88 -12.27
CA GLY A 143 6.30 27.53 -12.61
C GLY A 143 6.06 27.72 -14.13
N ARG A 144 6.95 27.27 -15.01
CA ARG A 144 6.77 27.39 -16.46
C ARG A 144 5.73 26.40 -16.95
N LEU A 145 4.63 26.90 -17.52
CA LEU A 145 3.54 26.04 -18.01
C LEU A 145 3.82 25.43 -19.38
N SER A 146 4.57 26.12 -20.26
CA SER A 146 4.79 25.71 -21.64
C SER A 146 6.25 25.90 -22.07
N GLY A 147 6.63 25.32 -23.20
CA GLY A 147 7.99 25.33 -23.73
C GLY A 147 8.78 24.08 -23.36
N THR A 148 10.02 23.99 -23.87
CA THR A 148 10.94 22.88 -23.59
C THR A 148 11.18 22.77 -22.08
N ASN A 149 10.84 21.63 -21.48
CA ASN A 149 10.84 21.39 -20.03
C ASN A 149 9.73 22.11 -19.23
N GLY A 150 8.66 22.60 -19.85
CA GLY A 150 7.49 23.13 -19.16
C GLY A 150 6.64 22.05 -18.50
N ALA A 151 5.82 22.45 -17.51
CA ALA A 151 4.98 21.51 -16.76
C ALA A 151 4.01 20.71 -17.66
N ALA A 152 3.45 21.33 -18.72
CA ALA A 152 2.55 20.68 -19.65
C ALA A 152 3.24 19.55 -20.42
N GLU A 153 4.47 19.77 -20.88
CA GLU A 153 5.27 18.74 -21.56
C GLU A 153 5.62 17.58 -20.63
N ARG A 154 6.05 17.88 -19.39
CA ARG A 154 6.35 16.87 -18.38
C ARG A 154 5.16 15.99 -18.01
N LEU A 155 3.96 16.55 -18.07
CA LEU A 155 2.70 15.86 -17.77
C LEU A 155 2.06 15.22 -19.01
N GLY A 156 2.68 15.34 -20.19
CA GLY A 156 2.16 14.78 -21.44
C GLY A 156 0.81 15.37 -21.89
N MET A 157 0.54 16.64 -21.52
CA MET A 157 -0.74 17.30 -21.84
C MET A 157 -0.55 18.68 -22.48
N ASN A 158 -1.63 19.17 -23.13
CA ASN A 158 -1.61 20.50 -23.73
C ASN A 158 -1.67 21.59 -22.64
N ARG A 159 -1.05 22.77 -22.94
CA ARG A 159 -1.08 23.94 -22.05
C ARG A 159 -2.48 24.33 -21.60
N THR A 160 -3.44 24.33 -22.52
CA THR A 160 -4.85 24.70 -22.24
C THR A 160 -5.51 23.73 -21.25
N THR A 161 -5.23 22.42 -21.39
CA THR A 161 -5.71 21.38 -20.47
C THR A 161 -5.11 21.57 -19.09
N LEU A 162 -3.79 21.85 -19.00
CA LEU A 162 -3.13 22.13 -17.73
C LEU A 162 -3.71 23.38 -17.06
N GLN A 163 -3.93 24.47 -17.79
CA GLN A 163 -4.54 25.69 -17.25
C GLN A 163 -5.93 25.46 -16.69
N SER A 164 -6.77 24.68 -17.38
CA SER A 164 -8.11 24.33 -16.90
C SER A 164 -8.05 23.50 -15.60
N LYS A 165 -7.09 22.57 -15.51
CA LYS A 165 -6.86 21.76 -14.31
C LYS A 165 -6.35 22.59 -13.14
N LEU A 166 -5.40 23.49 -13.38
CA LEU A 166 -4.87 24.42 -12.37
C LEU A 166 -5.99 25.27 -11.77
N LYS A 167 -6.88 25.82 -12.63
CA LYS A 167 -8.03 26.61 -12.18
C LYS A 167 -9.01 25.78 -11.36
N ARG A 168 -9.33 24.57 -11.81
CA ARG A 168 -10.23 23.64 -11.09
C ARG A 168 -9.67 23.27 -9.72
N LEU A 169 -8.37 22.97 -9.63
CA LEU A 169 -7.69 22.53 -8.42
C LEU A 169 -7.22 23.69 -7.51
N GLY A 170 -7.43 24.94 -7.91
CA GLY A 170 -7.00 26.11 -7.13
C GLY A 170 -5.48 26.23 -6.97
N ILE A 171 -4.71 25.77 -7.96
CA ILE A 171 -3.24 25.80 -7.95
C ILE A 171 -2.75 27.05 -8.69
N ASP A 172 -1.97 27.89 -7.99
CA ASP A 172 -1.36 29.09 -8.57
C ASP A 172 0.09 28.75 -9.02
N PRO A 173 0.38 28.77 -10.34
CA PRO A 173 1.71 28.46 -10.85
C PRO A 173 2.76 29.51 -10.51
N GLU A 174 2.36 30.75 -10.20
CA GLU A 174 3.29 31.84 -9.84
C GLU A 174 4.05 31.55 -8.55
N LYS A 175 3.46 30.78 -7.64
CA LYS A 175 4.10 30.37 -6.37
C LYS A 175 5.31 29.46 -6.52
N TYR A 176 5.56 28.95 -7.72
CA TYR A 176 6.65 28.01 -8.03
C TYR A 176 7.70 28.59 -8.97
N ARG A 177 7.75 29.92 -9.11
CA ARG A 177 8.69 30.64 -10.01
C ARG A 177 10.02 31.04 -9.36
N GLU A 178 10.30 30.56 -8.14
CA GLU A 178 11.60 30.77 -7.50
C GLU A 178 12.68 29.80 -7.96
#